data_29d676aa3b4629a1216aa2603dab1aa6
#
_entry.id   29d676aa3b4629a1216aa2603dab1aa6
#
_cell.length_a   1.000
_cell.length_b   1.000
_cell.length_c   1.000
_cell.angle_alpha   90.00
_cell.angle_beta   90.00
_cell.angle_gamma   90.00
#
_symmetry.space_group_name_H-M   'P 1'
#
loop_
_entity.id
_entity.type
_entity.pdbx_description
1 polymer ?
#
loop_
_entity_poly.entity_id
_entity_poly.type
_entity_poly.pdbx_seq_one_letter_code
_entity_poly.pdbx_strand_id
1 'polypeptide(L)'
;MPIKTIEQQDLQALHRVRERLVKSRTAVVNQVRGLLLEYGIVIPQGIARLRKRLPCVLEEADNGLSFLMRDLLQSLQSELSALDTRITDITGQLARLSHEMEACQRLLEMEGIGPLSATALVAALGNGHDFHNGRQVAAWLGLVPRQHSSGGTTRLGGITKGGNNYVRRLLIHGARSVISHVRDKPDAKSAWMRQLVTRIGVNKACVAVANKMARVAWALLHTGAQYRKPEILAA
;
A
#
# COMPACT_ATOMS: atom_id res chain seq x y z
N MET A 1 10.91 16.08 -15.68
CA MET A 1 11.20 15.29 -14.47
C MET A 1 12.68 15.19 -14.34
N PRO A 2 13.26 15.47 -13.18
CA PRO A 2 14.69 15.34 -12.95
C PRO A 2 15.12 13.87 -13.02
N ILE A 3 16.38 13.67 -13.29
CA ILE A 3 16.99 12.35 -13.33
C ILE A 3 17.11 11.86 -11.89
N LYS A 4 16.58 10.66 -11.62
CA LYS A 4 16.68 10.03 -10.30
C LYS A 4 18.13 9.66 -9.99
N THR A 5 18.50 9.78 -8.73
CA THR A 5 19.79 9.25 -8.24
C THR A 5 19.81 7.73 -8.35
N ILE A 6 21.01 7.14 -8.32
CA ILE A 6 21.18 5.68 -8.33
C ILE A 6 20.40 5.04 -7.18
N GLU A 7 20.52 5.59 -5.97
CA GLU A 7 19.79 5.11 -4.79
C GLU A 7 18.26 5.12 -4.99
N GLN A 8 17.72 6.18 -5.59
CA GLN A 8 16.29 6.25 -5.90
C GLN A 8 15.88 5.21 -6.95
N GLN A 9 16.76 4.94 -7.93
CA GLN A 9 16.51 3.92 -8.96
C GLN A 9 16.51 2.52 -8.35
N ASP A 10 17.45 2.23 -7.45
CA ASP A 10 17.57 0.95 -6.75
C ASP A 10 16.36 0.68 -5.85
N LEU A 11 15.96 1.67 -5.03
CA LEU A 11 14.74 1.58 -4.25
C LEU A 11 13.51 1.33 -5.15
N GLN A 12 13.41 2.05 -6.26
CA GLN A 12 12.31 1.87 -7.20
C GLN A 12 12.32 0.47 -7.82
N ALA A 13 13.50 -0.07 -8.14
CA ALA A 13 13.66 -1.43 -8.67
C ALA A 13 13.19 -2.48 -7.67
N LEU A 14 13.61 -2.38 -6.40
CA LEU A 14 13.14 -3.25 -5.32
C LEU A 14 11.60 -3.24 -5.20
N HIS A 15 10.99 -2.06 -5.19
CA HIS A 15 9.53 -1.93 -5.14
C HIS A 15 8.84 -2.56 -6.35
N ARG A 16 9.36 -2.35 -7.57
CA ARG A 16 8.80 -2.92 -8.80
C ARG A 16 8.89 -4.44 -8.82
N VAL A 17 10.05 -4.99 -8.43
CA VAL A 17 10.25 -6.44 -8.34
C VAL A 17 9.29 -7.04 -7.30
N ARG A 18 9.23 -6.44 -6.10
CA ARG A 18 8.30 -6.87 -5.06
C ARG A 18 6.83 -6.84 -5.52
N GLU A 19 6.41 -5.76 -6.18
CA GLU A 19 5.03 -5.64 -6.69
C GLU A 19 4.71 -6.73 -7.72
N ARG A 20 5.64 -7.03 -8.64
CA ARG A 20 5.51 -8.14 -9.60
C ARG A 20 5.35 -9.47 -8.88
N LEU A 21 6.22 -9.78 -7.91
CA LEU A 21 6.15 -11.03 -7.14
C LEU A 21 4.82 -11.16 -6.39
N VAL A 22 4.31 -10.09 -5.76
CA VAL A 22 2.99 -10.09 -5.11
C VAL A 22 1.85 -10.35 -6.11
N LYS A 23 1.93 -9.80 -7.32
CA LYS A 23 0.95 -10.08 -8.39
C LYS A 23 1.04 -11.54 -8.84
N SER A 24 2.25 -12.08 -9.08
CA SER A 24 2.46 -13.49 -9.44
C SER A 24 1.90 -14.41 -8.35
N ARG A 25 2.20 -14.16 -7.09
CA ARG A 25 1.64 -14.91 -5.96
C ARG A 25 0.11 -14.93 -5.96
N THR A 26 -0.51 -13.78 -6.22
CA THR A 26 -1.98 -13.70 -6.29
C THR A 26 -2.53 -14.49 -7.48
N ALA A 27 -1.84 -14.47 -8.61
CA ALA A 27 -2.21 -15.25 -9.80
C ALA A 27 -2.16 -16.75 -9.51
N VAL A 28 -1.07 -17.25 -8.91
CA VAL A 28 -0.93 -18.67 -8.51
C VAL A 28 -2.04 -19.06 -7.54
N VAL A 29 -2.33 -18.25 -6.51
CA VAL A 29 -3.41 -18.51 -5.56
C VAL A 29 -4.78 -18.64 -6.25
N ASN A 30 -5.06 -17.76 -7.21
CA ASN A 30 -6.32 -17.82 -7.95
C ASN A 30 -6.37 -19.01 -8.91
N GLN A 31 -5.27 -19.34 -9.55
CA GLN A 31 -5.15 -20.50 -10.43
C GLN A 31 -5.40 -21.80 -9.67
N VAL A 32 -4.74 -22.01 -8.53
CA VAL A 32 -4.96 -23.19 -7.68
C VAL A 32 -6.42 -23.31 -7.27
N ARG A 33 -7.03 -22.21 -6.84
CA ARG A 33 -8.45 -22.19 -6.46
C ARG A 33 -9.37 -22.50 -7.63
N GLY A 34 -9.06 -22.02 -8.84
CA GLY A 34 -9.79 -22.31 -10.06
C GLY A 34 -9.71 -23.79 -10.43
N LEU A 35 -8.50 -24.36 -10.46
CA LEU A 35 -8.29 -25.79 -10.75
C LEU A 35 -9.03 -26.69 -9.76
N LEU A 36 -8.96 -26.41 -8.46
CA LEU A 36 -9.67 -27.18 -7.45
C LEU A 36 -11.19 -27.07 -7.56
N LEU A 37 -11.70 -25.91 -7.98
CA LEU A 37 -13.13 -25.70 -8.18
C LEU A 37 -13.68 -26.61 -9.30
N GLU A 38 -12.92 -26.89 -10.34
CA GLU A 38 -13.31 -27.83 -11.42
C GLU A 38 -13.51 -29.25 -10.92
N TYR A 39 -12.87 -29.63 -9.81
CA TYR A 39 -13.05 -30.90 -9.11
C TYR A 39 -14.09 -30.79 -7.95
N GLY A 40 -14.86 -29.70 -7.88
CA GLY A 40 -15.85 -29.49 -6.82
C GLY A 40 -15.24 -29.12 -5.45
N ILE A 41 -13.93 -28.92 -5.36
CA ILE A 41 -13.23 -28.59 -4.11
C ILE A 41 -13.18 -27.07 -3.95
N VAL A 42 -13.99 -26.54 -3.03
CA VAL A 42 -14.12 -25.10 -2.79
C VAL A 42 -13.18 -24.67 -1.67
N ILE A 43 -12.24 -23.77 -1.97
CA ILE A 43 -11.41 -23.09 -0.97
C ILE A 43 -11.84 -21.61 -0.87
N PRO A 44 -12.22 -21.12 0.33
CA PRO A 44 -12.61 -19.74 0.52
C PRO A 44 -11.50 -18.75 0.14
N GLN A 45 -11.91 -17.52 -0.22
CA GLN A 45 -10.98 -16.47 -0.64
C GLN A 45 -9.96 -16.13 0.44
N GLY A 46 -8.69 -15.97 0.03
CA GLY A 46 -7.57 -15.57 0.87
C GLY A 46 -6.42 -16.57 0.86
N ILE A 47 -5.20 -16.06 0.73
CA ILE A 47 -3.98 -16.86 0.65
C ILE A 47 -3.74 -17.73 1.90
N ALA A 48 -4.05 -17.21 3.09
CA ALA A 48 -3.87 -17.96 4.33
C ALA A 48 -4.78 -19.21 4.38
N ARG A 49 -6.00 -19.10 3.86
CA ARG A 49 -6.94 -20.22 3.78
C ARG A 49 -6.48 -21.27 2.77
N LEU A 50 -5.95 -20.83 1.63
CA LEU A 50 -5.36 -21.75 0.64
C LEU A 50 -4.19 -22.51 1.24
N ARG A 51 -3.22 -21.83 1.87
CA ARG A 51 -2.04 -22.46 2.48
C ARG A 51 -2.42 -23.51 3.53
N LYS A 52 -3.46 -23.22 4.33
CA LYS A 52 -3.90 -24.15 5.37
C LYS A 52 -4.61 -25.38 4.77
N ARG A 53 -5.42 -25.19 3.71
CA ARG A 53 -6.27 -26.25 3.18
C ARG A 53 -5.59 -27.09 2.09
N LEU A 54 -4.70 -26.50 1.27
CA LEU A 54 -4.09 -27.19 0.13
C LEU A 54 -3.32 -28.47 0.52
N PRO A 55 -2.49 -28.51 1.59
CA PRO A 55 -1.82 -29.74 2.00
C PRO A 55 -2.82 -30.87 2.30
N CYS A 56 -3.88 -30.59 3.08
CA CYS A 56 -4.90 -31.57 3.39
C CYS A 56 -5.62 -32.09 2.14
N VAL A 57 -5.90 -31.22 1.15
CA VAL A 57 -6.51 -31.63 -0.11
C VAL A 57 -5.59 -32.56 -0.90
N LEU A 58 -4.27 -32.32 -0.87
CA LEU A 58 -3.29 -33.17 -1.54
C LEU A 58 -3.14 -34.55 -0.86
N GLU A 59 -3.35 -34.65 0.45
CA GLU A 59 -3.28 -35.91 1.22
C GLU A 59 -4.57 -36.74 1.12
N GLU A 60 -5.72 -36.11 0.87
CA GLU A 60 -7.04 -36.76 0.83
C GLU A 60 -7.17 -37.64 -0.42
N ALA A 61 -7.20 -38.97 -0.27
CA ALA A 61 -7.18 -39.92 -1.37
C ALA A 61 -8.50 -39.89 -2.20
N ASP A 62 -9.64 -39.71 -1.53
CA ASP A 62 -10.97 -39.91 -2.11
C ASP A 62 -11.61 -38.65 -2.69
N ASN A 63 -10.84 -37.58 -2.95
CA ASN A 63 -11.35 -36.30 -3.43
C ASN A 63 -11.40 -36.18 -4.98
N GLY A 64 -11.24 -37.29 -5.70
CA GLY A 64 -11.35 -37.34 -7.16
C GLY A 64 -10.20 -36.71 -7.95
N LEU A 65 -9.16 -36.15 -7.28
CA LEU A 65 -8.00 -35.58 -7.97
C LEU A 65 -7.18 -36.70 -8.63
N SER A 66 -6.90 -36.56 -9.93
CA SER A 66 -5.98 -37.47 -10.66
C SER A 66 -4.54 -37.28 -10.14
N PHE A 67 -3.69 -38.27 -10.41
CA PHE A 67 -2.25 -38.19 -10.09
C PHE A 67 -1.61 -36.95 -10.75
N LEU A 68 -1.91 -36.69 -12.03
CA LEU A 68 -1.42 -35.53 -12.76
C LEU A 68 -1.83 -34.21 -12.08
N MET A 69 -3.08 -34.10 -11.64
CA MET A 69 -3.56 -32.88 -10.98
C MET A 69 -2.88 -32.68 -9.61
N ARG A 70 -2.64 -33.76 -8.85
CA ARG A 70 -1.91 -33.68 -7.58
C ARG A 70 -0.48 -33.19 -7.78
N ASP A 71 0.21 -33.70 -8.79
CA ASP A 71 1.58 -33.29 -9.14
C ASP A 71 1.62 -31.79 -9.54
N LEU A 72 0.70 -31.35 -10.39
CA LEU A 72 0.57 -29.94 -10.77
C LEU A 72 0.29 -29.03 -9.56
N LEU A 73 -0.63 -29.42 -8.69
CA LEU A 73 -0.95 -28.64 -7.48
C LEU A 73 0.23 -28.59 -6.51
N GLN A 74 1.01 -29.66 -6.39
CA GLN A 74 2.24 -29.70 -5.57
C GLN A 74 3.33 -28.79 -6.16
N SER A 75 3.48 -28.76 -7.48
CA SER A 75 4.36 -27.81 -8.17
C SER A 75 3.96 -26.35 -7.90
N LEU A 76 2.67 -26.03 -8.03
CA LEU A 76 2.14 -24.69 -7.74
C LEU A 76 2.29 -24.31 -6.25
N GLN A 77 2.17 -25.26 -5.34
CA GLN A 77 2.45 -25.04 -3.91
C GLN A 77 3.93 -24.69 -3.67
N SER A 78 4.83 -25.36 -4.34
CA SER A 78 6.27 -25.10 -4.28
C SER A 78 6.61 -23.71 -4.85
N GLU A 79 6.02 -23.34 -6.00
CA GLU A 79 6.13 -22.00 -6.58
C GLU A 79 5.62 -20.93 -5.61
N LEU A 80 4.46 -21.15 -4.98
CA LEU A 80 3.88 -20.24 -4.01
C LEU A 80 4.84 -20.00 -2.82
N SER A 81 5.48 -21.05 -2.32
CA SER A 81 6.46 -20.97 -1.24
C SER A 81 7.70 -20.17 -1.65
N ALA A 82 8.22 -20.41 -2.86
CA ALA A 82 9.36 -19.67 -3.39
C ALA A 82 9.04 -18.18 -3.59
N LEU A 83 7.83 -17.85 -4.06
CA LEU A 83 7.37 -16.46 -4.19
C LEU A 83 7.28 -15.77 -2.83
N ASP A 84 6.79 -16.47 -1.80
CA ASP A 84 6.71 -15.92 -0.44
C ASP A 84 8.08 -15.61 0.14
N THR A 85 9.04 -16.52 0.02
CA THR A 85 10.42 -16.31 0.47
C THR A 85 10.99 -15.05 -0.19
N ARG A 86 10.92 -14.94 -1.51
CA ARG A 86 11.44 -13.77 -2.24
C ARG A 86 10.74 -12.45 -1.87
N ILE A 87 9.43 -12.47 -1.64
CA ILE A 87 8.67 -11.28 -1.18
C ILE A 87 9.14 -10.88 0.22
N THR A 88 9.36 -11.84 1.10
CA THR A 88 9.85 -11.61 2.47
C THR A 88 11.24 -11.01 2.45
N ASP A 89 12.15 -11.55 1.65
CA ASP A 89 13.53 -11.07 1.52
C ASP A 89 13.58 -9.62 1.04
N ILE A 90 12.86 -9.29 -0.05
CA ILE A 90 12.81 -7.90 -0.55
C ILE A 90 12.14 -6.97 0.46
N THR A 91 11.10 -7.45 1.15
CA THR A 91 10.43 -6.64 2.19
C THR A 91 11.38 -6.36 3.36
N GLY A 92 12.18 -7.36 3.77
CA GLY A 92 13.22 -7.21 4.78
C GLY A 92 14.34 -6.24 4.35
N GLN A 93 14.76 -6.30 3.08
CA GLN A 93 15.72 -5.33 2.52
C GLN A 93 15.19 -3.90 2.58
N LEU A 94 13.95 -3.68 2.12
CA LEU A 94 13.33 -2.36 2.19
C LEU A 94 13.14 -1.86 3.62
N ALA A 95 12.87 -2.76 4.57
CA ALA A 95 12.79 -2.41 5.99
C ALA A 95 14.15 -1.96 6.53
N ARG A 96 15.24 -2.67 6.26
CA ARG A 96 16.60 -2.25 6.65
C ARG A 96 16.95 -0.89 6.07
N LEU A 97 16.83 -0.72 4.75
CA LEU A 97 17.10 0.56 4.08
C LEU A 97 16.28 1.71 4.65
N SER A 98 15.04 1.46 5.08
CA SER A 98 14.22 2.50 5.69
C SER A 98 14.74 3.01 7.04
N HIS A 99 15.50 2.20 7.76
CA HIS A 99 16.14 2.58 9.03
C HIS A 99 17.55 3.17 8.84
N GLU A 100 18.20 2.90 7.72
CA GLU A 100 19.51 3.45 7.39
C GLU A 100 19.43 4.86 6.78
N MET A 101 18.34 5.14 6.04
CA MET A 101 18.17 6.40 5.34
C MET A 101 17.48 7.45 6.23
N GLU A 102 18.15 8.56 6.53
CA GLU A 102 17.61 9.66 7.35
C GLU A 102 16.25 10.19 6.82
N ALA A 103 16.11 10.34 5.51
CA ALA A 103 14.87 10.76 4.87
C ALA A 103 13.70 9.79 5.17
N CYS A 104 13.98 8.48 5.19
CA CYS A 104 12.99 7.48 5.57
C CYS A 104 12.67 7.51 7.06
N GLN A 105 13.67 7.70 7.93
CA GLN A 105 13.49 7.78 9.38
C GLN A 105 12.51 8.90 9.75
N ARG A 106 12.68 10.10 9.16
CA ARG A 106 11.74 11.21 9.35
C ARG A 106 10.30 10.87 8.93
N LEU A 107 10.14 10.10 7.86
CA LEU A 107 8.82 9.66 7.39
C LEU A 107 8.20 8.58 8.28
N LEU A 108 9.01 7.69 8.86
CA LEU A 108 8.55 6.62 9.76
C LEU A 108 7.91 7.14 11.05
N GLU A 109 8.22 8.37 11.46
CA GLU A 109 7.56 9.03 12.61
C GLU A 109 6.09 9.35 12.34
N MET A 110 5.68 9.41 11.07
CA MET A 110 4.29 9.69 10.69
C MET A 110 3.41 8.46 10.88
N GLU A 111 2.33 8.59 11.62
CA GLU A 111 1.31 7.54 11.71
C GLU A 111 0.79 7.13 10.33
N GLY A 112 0.78 5.83 10.06
CA GLY A 112 0.35 5.25 8.79
C GLY A 112 1.43 5.19 7.71
N ILE A 113 2.65 5.63 7.99
CA ILE A 113 3.81 5.44 7.13
C ILE A 113 4.69 4.34 7.75
N GLY A 114 4.75 3.20 7.11
CA GLY A 114 5.69 2.13 7.45
C GLY A 114 6.86 2.06 6.46
N PRO A 115 7.80 1.10 6.64
CA PRO A 115 9.01 0.96 5.82
C PRO A 115 8.75 0.98 4.31
N LEU A 116 7.74 0.25 3.83
CA LEU A 116 7.36 0.22 2.42
C LEU A 116 6.87 1.58 1.91
N SER A 117 6.13 2.33 2.73
CA SER A 117 5.62 3.63 2.32
C SER A 117 6.72 4.69 2.35
N ALA A 118 7.60 4.66 3.36
CA ALA A 118 8.72 5.58 3.49
C ALA A 118 9.69 5.45 2.32
N THR A 119 10.17 4.23 2.04
CA THR A 119 11.10 3.96 0.93
C THR A 119 10.47 4.25 -0.44
N ALA A 120 9.17 3.97 -0.63
CA ALA A 120 8.47 4.29 -1.86
C ALA A 120 8.30 5.81 -2.07
N LEU A 121 8.07 6.58 -1.00
CA LEU A 121 8.01 8.04 -1.05
C LEU A 121 9.36 8.64 -1.39
N VAL A 122 10.45 8.21 -0.74
CA VAL A 122 11.80 8.66 -1.03
C VAL A 122 12.19 8.31 -2.48
N ALA A 123 11.93 7.09 -2.95
CA ALA A 123 12.17 6.70 -4.34
C ALA A 123 11.38 7.53 -5.37
N ALA A 124 10.19 8.02 -4.98
CA ALA A 124 9.31 8.76 -5.87
C ALA A 124 9.54 10.27 -5.85
N LEU A 125 9.81 10.86 -4.68
CA LEU A 125 9.89 12.31 -4.45
C LEU A 125 11.31 12.82 -4.27
N GLY A 126 12.27 11.94 -3.91
CA GLY A 126 13.63 12.37 -3.54
C GLY A 126 13.60 13.34 -2.36
N ASN A 127 14.26 14.48 -2.53
CA ASN A 127 14.25 15.58 -1.58
C ASN A 127 13.03 16.53 -1.73
N GLY A 128 12.11 16.23 -2.64
CA GLY A 128 10.90 17.02 -2.85
C GLY A 128 11.07 18.36 -3.58
N HIS A 129 12.27 18.73 -4.02
CA HIS A 129 12.53 20.03 -4.68
C HIS A 129 11.89 20.18 -6.06
N ASP A 130 11.47 19.09 -6.68
CA ASP A 130 10.76 19.10 -7.97
C ASP A 130 9.32 19.61 -7.89
N PHE A 131 8.82 19.82 -6.69
CA PHE A 131 7.45 20.24 -6.44
C PHE A 131 7.46 21.57 -5.67
N HIS A 132 6.72 22.55 -6.18
CA HIS A 132 6.61 23.85 -5.51
C HIS A 132 5.94 23.79 -4.14
N ASN A 133 5.05 22.81 -3.93
CA ASN A 133 4.35 22.63 -2.66
C ASN A 133 3.71 21.24 -2.55
N GLY A 134 3.33 20.87 -1.33
CA GLY A 134 2.70 19.58 -1.08
C GLY A 134 1.35 19.37 -1.79
N ARG A 135 0.63 20.44 -2.19
CA ARG A 135 -0.61 20.31 -2.98
C ARG A 135 -0.31 19.77 -4.36
N GLN A 136 0.80 20.19 -4.97
CA GLN A 136 1.26 19.68 -6.27
C GLN A 136 1.62 18.20 -6.18
N VAL A 137 2.27 17.76 -5.09
CA VAL A 137 2.54 16.31 -4.85
C VAL A 137 1.24 15.53 -4.74
N ALA A 138 0.27 16.02 -3.97
CA ALA A 138 -1.03 15.34 -3.83
C ALA A 138 -1.78 15.26 -5.17
N ALA A 139 -1.68 16.29 -6.01
CA ALA A 139 -2.23 16.30 -7.36
C ALA A 139 -1.50 15.32 -8.29
N TRP A 140 -0.16 15.31 -8.24
CA TRP A 140 0.67 14.38 -8.99
C TRP A 140 0.41 12.90 -8.60
N LEU A 141 0.11 12.64 -7.34
CA LEU A 141 -0.31 11.32 -6.87
C LEU A 141 -1.76 10.97 -7.23
N GLY A 142 -2.51 11.90 -7.82
CA GLY A 142 -3.91 11.71 -8.18
C GLY A 142 -4.85 11.58 -6.98
N LEU A 143 -4.50 12.21 -5.85
CA LEU A 143 -5.30 12.25 -4.61
C LEU A 143 -6.23 13.47 -4.54
N VAL A 144 -6.35 14.23 -5.63
CA VAL A 144 -7.25 15.38 -5.77
C VAL A 144 -8.48 15.01 -6.58
N PRO A 145 -9.65 15.63 -6.34
CA PRO A 145 -10.85 15.38 -7.12
C PRO A 145 -10.68 15.86 -8.57
N ARG A 146 -11.32 15.17 -9.50
CA ARG A 146 -11.54 15.70 -10.84
C ARG A 146 -12.50 16.88 -10.74
N GLN A 147 -12.21 17.94 -11.46
CA GLN A 147 -13.05 19.10 -11.52
C GLN A 147 -13.59 19.28 -12.95
N HIS A 148 -14.90 19.38 -13.07
CA HIS A 148 -15.60 19.76 -14.29
C HIS A 148 -16.40 21.01 -13.93
N SER A 149 -15.89 22.17 -14.35
CA SER A 149 -16.52 23.46 -14.03
C SER A 149 -16.80 24.22 -15.31
N SER A 150 -18.04 24.68 -15.47
CA SER A 150 -18.47 25.54 -16.56
C SER A 150 -19.52 26.52 -16.04
N GLY A 151 -19.57 27.73 -16.59
CA GLY A 151 -20.58 28.72 -16.26
C GLY A 151 -20.68 29.09 -14.78
N GLY A 152 -19.52 29.15 -14.05
CA GLY A 152 -19.48 29.49 -12.62
C GLY A 152 -19.87 28.35 -11.68
N THR A 153 -20.32 27.19 -12.20
CA THR A 153 -20.71 26.05 -11.38
C THR A 153 -19.56 25.06 -11.25
N THR A 154 -19.09 24.80 -10.01
CA THR A 154 -18.03 23.83 -9.73
C THR A 154 -18.62 22.44 -9.48
N ARG A 155 -18.26 21.46 -10.30
CA ARG A 155 -18.62 20.05 -10.12
C ARG A 155 -17.36 19.24 -9.80
N LEU A 156 -17.29 18.68 -8.59
CA LEU A 156 -16.20 17.80 -8.15
C LEU A 156 -16.63 16.35 -8.28
N GLY A 157 -15.83 15.56 -8.98
CA GLY A 157 -15.99 14.11 -9.12
C GLY A 157 -15.13 13.31 -8.16
N GLY A 158 -14.92 12.02 -8.45
CA GLY A 158 -13.95 11.18 -7.76
C GLY A 158 -12.52 11.66 -7.98
N ILE A 159 -11.55 11.09 -7.27
CA ILE A 159 -10.12 11.43 -7.44
C ILE A 159 -9.64 11.16 -8.86
N THR A 160 -8.64 11.93 -9.31
CA THR A 160 -8.12 11.86 -10.68
C THR A 160 -7.51 10.49 -11.01
N LYS A 161 -6.92 9.81 -10.01
CA LYS A 161 -6.19 8.54 -10.13
C LYS A 161 -5.01 8.61 -11.12
N GLY A 162 -4.57 9.80 -11.50
CA GLY A 162 -3.37 10.02 -12.33
C GLY A 162 -2.08 9.71 -11.58
N GLY A 163 -0.95 9.77 -12.28
CA GLY A 163 0.39 9.68 -11.70
C GLY A 163 0.73 8.36 -11.02
N ASN A 164 1.48 8.41 -9.93
CA ASN A 164 2.04 7.22 -9.29
C ASN A 164 0.99 6.43 -8.48
N ASN A 165 0.41 5.39 -9.12
CA ASN A 165 -0.60 4.53 -8.51
C ASN A 165 -0.05 3.73 -7.31
N TYR A 166 1.22 3.32 -7.36
CA TYR A 166 1.82 2.50 -6.30
C TYR A 166 1.89 3.28 -4.98
N VAL A 167 2.48 4.48 -5.01
CA VAL A 167 2.58 5.35 -3.81
C VAL A 167 1.19 5.77 -3.33
N ARG A 168 0.27 6.14 -4.24
CA ARG A 168 -1.11 6.46 -3.87
C ARG A 168 -1.78 5.32 -3.11
N ARG A 169 -1.64 4.07 -3.57
CA ARG A 169 -2.21 2.89 -2.93
C ARG A 169 -1.63 2.68 -1.53
N LEU A 170 -0.31 2.80 -1.37
CA LEU A 170 0.35 2.69 -0.06
C LEU A 170 -0.16 3.75 0.92
N LEU A 171 -0.27 5.00 0.49
CA LEU A 171 -0.79 6.08 1.33
C LEU A 171 -2.26 5.87 1.73
N ILE A 172 -3.11 5.39 0.81
CA ILE A 172 -4.52 5.10 1.13
C ILE A 172 -4.61 3.93 2.13
N HIS A 173 -3.77 2.89 2.00
CA HIS A 173 -3.72 1.80 2.98
C HIS A 173 -3.22 2.28 4.35
N GLY A 174 -2.17 3.10 4.39
CA GLY A 174 -1.70 3.74 5.62
C GLY A 174 -2.77 4.60 6.28
N ALA A 175 -3.46 5.43 5.50
CA ALA A 175 -4.58 6.24 5.97
C ALA A 175 -5.73 5.39 6.54
N ARG A 176 -6.05 4.27 5.90
CA ARG A 176 -7.07 3.33 6.39
C ARG A 176 -6.67 2.71 7.73
N SER A 177 -5.41 2.31 7.87
CA SER A 177 -4.88 1.82 9.14
C SER A 177 -4.97 2.87 10.25
N VAL A 178 -4.59 4.12 9.97
CA VAL A 178 -4.72 5.21 10.96
C VAL A 178 -6.17 5.40 11.36
N ILE A 179 -7.10 5.51 10.41
CA ILE A 179 -8.52 5.72 10.68
C ILE A 179 -9.11 4.58 11.52
N SER A 180 -8.70 3.32 11.29
CA SER A 180 -9.20 2.18 12.08
C SER A 180 -8.76 2.22 13.55
N HIS A 181 -7.69 2.96 13.90
CA HIS A 181 -7.14 3.06 15.24
C HIS A 181 -7.41 4.41 15.94
N VAL A 182 -8.27 5.25 15.35
CA VAL A 182 -8.57 6.61 15.85
C VAL A 182 -9.61 6.63 16.98
N ARG A 183 -10.28 5.50 17.25
CA ARG A 183 -11.57 5.41 17.97
C ARG A 183 -11.68 6.36 19.18
N ASP A 184 -10.71 6.40 20.09
CA ASP A 184 -10.84 7.10 21.36
C ASP A 184 -9.66 8.04 21.68
N LYS A 185 -8.84 8.37 20.69
CA LYS A 185 -7.71 9.28 20.91
C LYS A 185 -8.20 10.72 21.03
N PRO A 186 -7.82 11.47 22.11
CA PRO A 186 -8.33 12.82 22.39
C PRO A 186 -7.62 13.92 21.56
N ASP A 187 -6.67 13.59 20.67
CA ASP A 187 -5.93 14.60 19.92
C ASP A 187 -6.75 15.23 18.79
N ALA A 188 -6.40 16.46 18.40
CA ALA A 188 -7.10 17.25 17.37
C ALA A 188 -7.11 16.55 15.98
N LYS A 189 -6.04 15.80 15.63
CA LYS A 189 -5.95 15.06 14.38
C LYS A 189 -6.97 13.92 14.36
N SER A 190 -7.11 13.20 15.46
CA SER A 190 -8.07 12.11 15.62
C SER A 190 -9.51 12.62 15.61
N ALA A 191 -9.78 13.74 16.29
CA ALA A 191 -11.08 14.40 16.26
C ALA A 191 -11.46 14.81 14.83
N TRP A 192 -10.55 15.43 14.09
CA TRP A 192 -10.75 15.77 12.68
C TRP A 192 -11.04 14.54 11.81
N MET A 193 -10.32 13.43 12.00
CA MET A 193 -10.58 12.21 11.23
C MET A 193 -11.93 11.58 11.54
N ARG A 194 -12.38 11.58 12.81
CA ARG A 194 -13.72 11.12 13.18
C ARG A 194 -14.82 11.95 12.51
N GLN A 195 -14.72 13.28 12.59
CA GLN A 195 -15.65 14.20 11.92
C GLN A 195 -15.66 13.96 10.40
N LEU A 196 -14.50 13.71 9.80
CA LEU A 196 -14.37 13.45 8.39
C LEU A 196 -15.08 12.14 7.99
N VAL A 197 -14.90 11.06 8.78
CA VAL A 197 -15.56 9.77 8.56
C VAL A 197 -17.09 9.92 8.67
N THR A 198 -17.58 10.63 9.67
CA THR A 198 -19.02 10.89 9.85
C THR A 198 -19.61 11.66 8.67
N ARG A 199 -18.88 12.68 8.17
CA ARG A 199 -19.38 13.57 7.12
C ARG A 199 -19.37 12.92 5.71
N ILE A 200 -18.33 12.17 5.34
CA ILE A 200 -18.11 11.72 3.96
C ILE A 200 -17.91 10.21 3.82
N GLY A 201 -17.96 9.47 4.91
CA GLY A 201 -17.75 8.02 4.96
C GLY A 201 -16.29 7.60 4.91
N VAL A 202 -16.01 6.37 5.35
CA VAL A 202 -14.65 5.83 5.56
C VAL A 202 -13.77 5.92 4.31
N ASN A 203 -14.27 5.50 3.15
CA ASN A 203 -13.43 5.43 1.94
C ASN A 203 -12.98 6.82 1.45
N LYS A 204 -13.87 7.80 1.46
CA LYS A 204 -13.52 9.17 1.10
C LYS A 204 -12.63 9.82 2.15
N ALA A 205 -12.85 9.52 3.43
CA ALA A 205 -11.99 9.97 4.54
C ALA A 205 -10.56 9.42 4.39
N CYS A 206 -10.38 8.13 4.04
CA CYS A 206 -9.06 7.56 3.76
C CYS A 206 -8.31 8.34 2.67
N VAL A 207 -9.01 8.74 1.60
CA VAL A 207 -8.40 9.52 0.52
C VAL A 207 -7.98 10.91 1.01
N ALA A 208 -8.83 11.59 1.79
CA ALA A 208 -8.51 12.91 2.33
C ALA A 208 -7.33 12.87 3.32
N VAL A 209 -7.28 11.84 4.17
CA VAL A 209 -6.13 11.60 5.07
C VAL A 209 -4.87 11.28 4.27
N ALA A 210 -4.95 10.42 3.24
CA ALA A 210 -3.82 10.12 2.36
C ALA A 210 -3.30 11.37 1.63
N ASN A 211 -4.18 12.26 1.19
CA ASN A 211 -3.81 13.57 0.63
C ASN A 211 -3.03 14.41 1.64
N LYS A 212 -3.51 14.50 2.88
CA LYS A 212 -2.79 15.21 3.95
C LYS A 212 -1.44 14.56 4.25
N MET A 213 -1.38 13.23 4.31
CA MET A 213 -0.13 12.48 4.51
C MET A 213 0.90 12.78 3.39
N ALA A 214 0.48 12.78 2.12
CA ALA A 214 1.34 13.12 1.00
C ALA A 214 1.95 14.53 1.12
N ARG A 215 1.13 15.49 1.55
CA ARG A 215 1.57 16.89 1.73
C ARG A 215 2.55 17.05 2.89
N VAL A 216 2.32 16.35 4.00
CA VAL A 216 3.22 16.36 5.16
C VAL A 216 4.52 15.64 4.81
N ALA A 217 4.45 14.48 4.16
CA ALA A 217 5.63 13.74 3.70
C ALA A 217 6.53 14.59 2.79
N TRP A 218 5.92 15.34 1.84
CA TRP A 218 6.67 16.29 1.03
C TRP A 218 7.36 17.35 1.88
N ALA A 219 6.65 17.96 2.83
CA ALA A 219 7.23 19.01 3.68
C ALA A 219 8.44 18.49 4.48
N LEU A 220 8.36 17.28 5.04
CA LEU A 220 9.46 16.67 5.78
C LEU A 220 10.68 16.38 4.87
N LEU A 221 10.43 15.89 3.65
CA LEU A 221 11.50 15.63 2.68
C LEU A 221 12.13 16.91 2.17
N HIS A 222 11.32 17.96 1.94
CA HIS A 222 11.77 19.24 1.38
C HIS A 222 12.56 20.08 2.39
N THR A 223 12.12 20.12 3.65
CA THR A 223 12.72 20.95 4.69
C THR A 223 13.78 20.23 5.53
N GLY A 224 13.82 18.89 5.49
CA GLY A 224 14.65 18.10 6.39
C GLY A 224 14.18 18.12 7.86
N ALA A 225 13.02 18.73 8.16
CA ALA A 225 12.51 18.84 9.51
C ALA A 225 12.03 17.50 10.08
N GLN A 226 12.05 17.35 11.40
CA GLN A 226 11.45 16.23 12.11
C GLN A 226 9.93 16.37 12.19
N TYR A 227 9.24 15.22 12.22
CA TYR A 227 7.79 15.21 12.35
C TYR A 227 7.37 15.62 13.76
N ARG A 228 6.56 16.68 13.87
CA ARG A 228 5.94 17.07 15.12
C ARG A 228 4.61 16.35 15.30
N LYS A 229 4.53 15.49 16.31
CA LYS A 229 3.26 14.86 16.66
C LYS A 229 2.25 15.92 17.09
N PRO A 230 0.96 15.80 16.69
CA PRO A 230 -0.08 16.68 17.20
C PRO A 230 -0.15 16.60 18.72
N GLU A 231 -0.20 17.75 19.38
CA GLU A 231 -0.36 17.81 20.85
C GLU A 231 -1.73 17.25 21.25
N ILE A 232 -1.76 16.58 22.40
CA ILE A 232 -3.01 16.16 23.02
C ILE A 232 -3.68 17.47 23.50
N LEU A 233 -4.91 17.72 23.05
CA LEU A 233 -5.70 18.82 23.61
C LEU A 233 -5.88 18.51 25.09
N ALA A 234 -5.27 19.32 25.96
CA ALA A 234 -5.58 19.30 27.37
C ALA A 234 -7.10 19.53 27.53
N ALA A 235 -7.74 18.65 28.28
CA ALA A 235 -9.17 18.73 28.56
C ALA A 235 -9.48 19.95 29.42
#